data_47a17d6fcf01da2ca5021177cffd4270
#
_entry.id   47a17d6fcf01da2ca5021177cffd4270
#
_cell.length_a   1.000
_cell.length_b   1.000
_cell.length_c   1.000
_cell.angle_alpha   90.00
_cell.angle_beta   90.00
_cell.angle_gamma   90.00
#
_symmetry.space_group_name_H-M   'P 1'
#
loop_
_entity.id
_entity.type
_entity.pdbx_description
1 polymer ?
#
loop_
_entity_poly.entity_id
_entity_poly.type
_entity_poly.pdbx_seq_one_letter_code
_entity_poly.pdbx_strand_id
1 'polypeptide(L)'
;MDSSFVVVFLALFSLLTLLDALSARSRGDASLRRALLLTLLWLFFSLGCDGYLWKARGPSAALDFATIYGLEYVLSIDNLFAFYGTFRLFGIRGAAQSQLLTLGVLLAALLRALLIWAGLSLLGRYKAAFPLFGLLLWVAAARLSQKPAEPEALMPGQPQLAAPAPRDAPQTPRWFVRREGRIVPSPRLLALLSIELADLLFALDSVPAAFAVTLDATVVFSANL
;
A
#
# COMPACT_ATOMS: atom_id res chain seq x y z
N MET A 1 16.29 10.18 14.82
CA MET A 1 14.84 9.90 14.99
C MET A 1 14.47 10.24 16.43
N ASP A 2 13.43 11.05 16.63
CA ASP A 2 12.90 11.30 17.98
C ASP A 2 12.21 10.01 18.43
N SER A 3 12.87 9.25 19.31
CA SER A 3 12.39 7.95 19.76
C SER A 3 10.97 8.03 20.35
N SER A 4 10.65 9.11 21.05
CA SER A 4 9.32 9.35 21.61
C SER A 4 8.24 9.49 20.53
N PHE A 5 8.50 10.26 19.47
CA PHE A 5 7.57 10.41 18.35
C PHE A 5 7.30 9.07 17.65
N VAL A 6 8.36 8.32 17.36
CA VAL A 6 8.26 7.03 16.68
C VAL A 6 7.43 6.04 17.52
N VAL A 7 7.67 5.97 18.81
CA VAL A 7 6.90 5.09 19.71
C VAL A 7 5.43 5.48 19.74
N VAL A 8 5.12 6.76 19.90
CA VAL A 8 3.73 7.26 19.93
C VAL A 8 3.06 7.04 18.55
N PHE A 9 3.75 7.35 17.46
CA PHE A 9 3.26 7.13 16.11
C PHE A 9 2.91 5.65 15.87
N LEU A 10 3.86 4.73 16.15
CA LEU A 10 3.64 3.29 15.96
C LEU A 10 2.54 2.75 16.87
N ALA A 11 2.43 3.24 18.11
CA ALA A 11 1.36 2.83 19.03
C ALA A 11 -0.01 3.28 18.51
N LEU A 12 -0.16 4.53 18.10
CA LEU A 12 -1.42 5.05 17.55
C LEU A 12 -1.75 4.42 16.19
N PHE A 13 -0.78 4.28 15.31
CA PHE A 13 -0.94 3.59 14.03
C PHE A 13 -1.42 2.14 14.22
N SER A 14 -0.77 1.38 15.12
CA SER A 14 -1.15 0.01 15.43
C SER A 14 -2.55 -0.07 16.05
N LEU A 15 -2.89 0.86 16.94
CA LEU A 15 -4.22 0.94 17.56
C LEU A 15 -5.30 1.21 16.49
N LEU A 16 -5.08 2.19 15.61
CA LEU A 16 -6.03 2.54 14.55
C LEU A 16 -6.21 1.37 13.56
N THR A 17 -5.12 0.73 13.16
CA THR A 17 -5.15 -0.44 12.28
C THR A 17 -5.89 -1.61 12.93
N LEU A 18 -5.68 -1.83 14.24
CA LEU A 18 -6.40 -2.85 15.00
C LEU A 18 -7.90 -2.54 15.09
N LEU A 19 -8.26 -1.29 15.37
CA LEU A 19 -9.67 -0.84 15.40
C LEU A 19 -10.33 -1.03 14.05
N ASP A 20 -9.65 -0.71 12.95
CA ASP A 20 -10.15 -0.93 11.60
C ASP A 20 -10.34 -2.42 11.30
N ALA A 21 -9.37 -3.26 11.61
CA ALA A 21 -9.42 -4.71 11.42
C ALA A 21 -10.52 -5.38 12.26
N LEU A 22 -10.67 -5.02 13.54
CA LEU A 22 -11.74 -5.51 14.41
C LEU A 22 -13.11 -5.07 13.92
N SER A 23 -13.18 -3.84 13.48
CA SER A 23 -14.33 -3.21 12.90
C SER A 23 -14.77 -3.91 11.62
N ALA A 24 -13.84 -4.34 10.74
CA ALA A 24 -14.12 -5.10 9.52
C ALA A 24 -14.67 -6.52 9.81
N ARG A 25 -14.30 -7.12 10.94
CA ARG A 25 -14.79 -8.47 11.34
C ARG A 25 -16.20 -8.49 11.87
N SER A 26 -16.70 -7.41 12.48
CA SER A 26 -17.89 -7.47 13.32
C SER A 26 -19.21 -7.35 12.56
N ARG A 27 -19.25 -6.94 11.29
CA ARG A 27 -20.52 -6.78 10.52
C ARG A 27 -20.26 -6.86 9.02
N GLY A 28 -20.96 -7.76 8.34
CA GLY A 28 -20.78 -8.12 6.91
C GLY A 28 -20.96 -7.02 5.87
N ASP A 29 -21.56 -5.87 6.19
CA ASP A 29 -21.74 -4.75 5.26
C ASP A 29 -21.10 -3.48 5.82
N ALA A 30 -20.08 -2.98 5.10
CA ALA A 30 -19.48 -1.69 5.39
C ALA A 30 -20.47 -0.57 5.09
N SER A 31 -21.09 0.04 6.11
CA SER A 31 -21.91 1.23 5.90
C SER A 31 -21.00 2.41 5.48
N LEU A 32 -21.48 3.21 4.51
CA LEU A 32 -20.78 4.43 4.04
C LEU A 32 -20.39 5.34 5.21
N ARG A 33 -21.30 5.51 6.18
CA ARG A 33 -21.04 6.32 7.39
C ARG A 33 -19.80 5.84 8.15
N ARG A 34 -19.61 4.52 8.27
CA ARG A 34 -18.46 3.95 8.96
C ARG A 34 -17.18 4.15 8.16
N ALA A 35 -17.21 3.92 6.85
CA ALA A 35 -16.06 4.18 5.99
C ALA A 35 -15.61 5.66 6.11
N LEU A 36 -16.56 6.60 6.05
CA LEU A 36 -16.29 8.02 6.24
C LEU A 36 -15.68 8.33 7.61
N LEU A 37 -16.22 7.75 8.70
CA LEU A 37 -15.66 7.97 10.05
C LEU A 37 -14.23 7.47 10.18
N LEU A 38 -13.91 6.29 9.63
CA LEU A 38 -12.57 5.74 9.64
C LEU A 38 -11.62 6.59 8.78
N THR A 39 -12.05 7.03 7.60
CA THR A 39 -11.25 7.92 6.75
C THR A 39 -10.97 9.24 7.46
N LEU A 40 -11.97 9.85 8.11
CA LEU A 40 -11.77 11.07 8.91
C LEU A 40 -10.81 10.84 10.07
N LEU A 41 -10.91 9.70 10.75
CA LEU A 41 -10.00 9.36 11.85
C LEU A 41 -8.55 9.27 11.38
N TRP A 42 -8.29 8.63 10.24
CA TRP A 42 -6.96 8.58 9.62
C TRP A 42 -6.45 9.96 9.19
N LEU A 43 -7.33 10.78 8.63
CA LEU A 43 -7.00 12.17 8.26
C LEU A 43 -6.63 13.01 9.50
N PHE A 44 -7.40 12.92 10.59
CA PHE A 44 -7.07 13.62 11.84
C PHE A 44 -5.76 13.13 12.45
N PHE A 45 -5.48 11.82 12.36
CA PHE A 45 -4.20 11.27 12.79
C PHE A 45 -3.03 11.86 12.00
N SER A 46 -3.14 11.93 10.67
CA SER A 46 -2.09 12.51 9.82
C SER A 46 -1.90 14.01 10.08
N LEU A 47 -2.97 14.78 10.25
CA LEU A 47 -2.91 16.19 10.65
C LEU A 47 -2.27 16.37 12.03
N GLY A 48 -2.51 15.45 12.96
CA GLY A 48 -1.85 15.43 14.27
C GLY A 48 -0.35 15.21 14.16
N CYS A 49 0.10 14.30 13.30
CA CYS A 49 1.51 14.06 13.00
C CYS A 49 2.16 15.31 12.37
N ASP A 50 1.48 15.93 11.40
CA ASP A 50 1.94 17.16 10.75
C ASP A 50 2.09 18.30 11.75
N GLY A 51 1.08 18.55 12.59
CA GLY A 51 1.12 19.56 13.64
C GLY A 51 2.20 19.30 14.69
N TYR A 52 2.48 18.05 15.03
CA TYR A 52 3.61 17.70 15.87
C TYR A 52 4.94 18.05 15.22
N LEU A 53 5.14 17.66 13.94
CA LEU A 53 6.36 17.96 13.19
C LEU A 53 6.58 19.46 13.07
N TRP A 54 5.53 20.23 12.84
CA TRP A 54 5.60 21.70 12.83
C TRP A 54 6.17 22.26 14.13
N LYS A 55 5.67 21.81 15.29
CA LYS A 55 6.13 22.28 16.59
C LYS A 55 7.52 21.78 16.96
N ALA A 56 7.82 20.52 16.65
CA ALA A 56 9.06 19.87 17.10
C ALA A 56 10.26 20.14 16.17
N ARG A 57 10.02 20.31 14.85
CA ARG A 57 11.07 20.40 13.83
C ARG A 57 10.93 21.62 12.91
N GLY A 58 9.85 22.36 13.04
CA GLY A 58 9.59 23.58 12.28
C GLY A 58 8.76 23.35 11.00
N PRO A 59 8.41 24.44 10.31
CA PRO A 59 7.49 24.43 9.17
C PRO A 59 8.01 23.64 7.96
N SER A 60 9.33 23.56 7.78
CA SER A 60 9.92 22.79 6.67
C SER A 60 9.59 21.30 6.79
N ALA A 61 9.78 20.69 7.98
CA ALA A 61 9.51 19.28 8.19
C ALA A 61 8.00 18.94 8.04
N ALA A 62 7.12 19.85 8.46
CA ALA A 62 5.68 19.72 8.24
C ALA A 62 5.34 19.79 6.75
N LEU A 63 5.90 20.75 6.01
CA LEU A 63 5.69 20.85 4.57
C LEU A 63 6.17 19.60 3.83
N ASP A 64 7.33 19.06 4.20
CA ASP A 64 7.85 17.81 3.64
C ASP A 64 6.89 16.64 3.90
N PHE A 65 6.39 16.52 5.15
CA PHE A 65 5.40 15.51 5.52
C PHE A 65 4.11 15.65 4.70
N ALA A 66 3.52 16.84 4.66
CA ALA A 66 2.30 17.11 3.92
C ALA A 66 2.46 16.83 2.41
N THR A 67 3.63 17.14 1.85
CA THR A 67 3.95 16.88 0.45
C THR A 67 4.02 15.39 0.17
N ILE A 68 4.76 14.62 0.98
CA ILE A 68 4.87 13.16 0.81
C ILE A 68 3.52 12.49 1.03
N TYR A 69 2.80 12.84 2.10
CA TYR A 69 1.47 12.31 2.39
C TYR A 69 0.49 12.57 1.24
N GLY A 70 0.50 13.79 0.68
CA GLY A 70 -0.32 14.15 -0.47
C GLY A 70 0.02 13.34 -1.73
N LEU A 71 1.31 13.14 -2.01
CA LEU A 71 1.78 12.30 -3.12
C LEU A 71 1.31 10.85 -2.94
N GLU A 72 1.51 10.27 -1.74
CA GLU A 72 1.05 8.92 -1.43
C GLU A 72 -0.46 8.77 -1.57
N TYR A 73 -1.23 9.76 -1.10
CA TYR A 73 -2.68 9.74 -1.20
C TYR A 73 -3.16 9.71 -2.66
N VAL A 74 -2.52 10.50 -3.53
CA VAL A 74 -2.84 10.52 -4.97
C VAL A 74 -2.47 9.20 -5.63
N LEU A 75 -1.27 8.66 -5.36
CA LEU A 75 -0.78 7.40 -5.92
C LEU A 75 -1.57 6.18 -5.40
N SER A 76 -2.11 6.26 -4.18
CA SER A 76 -2.97 5.20 -3.59
C SER A 76 -4.30 5.00 -4.32
N ILE A 77 -4.76 5.96 -5.12
CA ILE A 77 -6.00 5.80 -5.91
C ILE A 77 -5.82 4.67 -6.93
N ASP A 78 -4.66 4.57 -7.56
CA ASP A 78 -4.34 3.51 -8.53
C ASP A 78 -4.30 2.13 -7.85
N ASN A 79 -3.81 2.06 -6.60
CA ASN A 79 -3.81 0.83 -5.80
C ASN A 79 -5.24 0.31 -5.58
N LEU A 80 -6.21 1.19 -5.36
CA LEU A 80 -7.60 0.81 -5.16
C LEU A 80 -8.19 0.10 -6.41
N PHE A 81 -7.87 0.61 -7.61
CA PHE A 81 -8.30 -0.03 -8.86
C PHE A 81 -7.63 -1.39 -9.07
N ALA A 82 -6.35 -1.52 -8.75
CA ALA A 82 -5.62 -2.79 -8.81
C ALA A 82 -6.23 -3.83 -7.86
N PHE A 83 -6.57 -3.46 -6.64
CA PHE A 83 -7.23 -4.33 -5.66
C PHE A 83 -8.61 -4.76 -6.14
N TYR A 84 -9.42 -3.81 -6.61
CA TYR A 84 -10.75 -4.11 -7.14
C TYR A 84 -10.69 -5.06 -8.35
N GLY A 85 -9.78 -4.80 -9.30
CA GLY A 85 -9.54 -5.66 -10.46
C GLY A 85 -9.12 -7.07 -10.05
N THR A 86 -8.19 -7.18 -9.10
CA THR A 86 -7.72 -8.46 -8.56
C THR A 86 -8.86 -9.26 -7.91
N PHE A 87 -9.69 -8.63 -7.06
CA PHE A 87 -10.82 -9.33 -6.46
C PHE A 87 -11.84 -9.82 -7.49
N ARG A 88 -12.10 -9.02 -8.53
CA ARG A 88 -12.97 -9.44 -9.64
C ARG A 88 -12.37 -10.61 -10.41
N LEU A 89 -11.08 -10.56 -10.72
CA LEU A 89 -10.38 -11.61 -11.48
C LEU A 89 -10.43 -12.95 -10.75
N PHE A 90 -10.12 -12.95 -9.45
CA PHE A 90 -10.11 -14.18 -8.65
C PHE A 90 -11.45 -14.56 -8.02
N GLY A 91 -12.51 -13.79 -8.27
CA GLY A 91 -13.85 -14.04 -7.75
C GLY A 91 -13.97 -13.90 -6.23
N ILE A 92 -13.09 -13.13 -5.60
CA ILE A 92 -13.06 -12.93 -4.14
C ILE A 92 -14.15 -11.95 -3.73
N ARG A 93 -14.99 -12.32 -2.72
CA ARG A 93 -16.14 -11.53 -2.27
C ARG A 93 -16.38 -11.64 -0.76
N GLY A 94 -17.16 -10.68 -0.24
CA GLY A 94 -17.65 -10.72 1.15
C GLY A 94 -16.53 -10.77 2.19
N ALA A 95 -16.68 -11.64 3.18
CA ALA A 95 -15.73 -11.74 4.30
C ALA A 95 -14.29 -12.09 3.87
N ALA A 96 -14.11 -12.88 2.80
CA ALA A 96 -12.78 -13.19 2.27
C ALA A 96 -12.09 -11.95 1.68
N GLN A 97 -12.84 -11.07 1.03
CA GLN A 97 -12.32 -9.80 0.50
C GLN A 97 -11.83 -8.90 1.63
N SER A 98 -12.63 -8.71 2.69
CA SER A 98 -12.23 -7.91 3.84
C SER A 98 -10.98 -8.44 4.54
N GLN A 99 -10.88 -9.77 4.71
CA GLN A 99 -9.70 -10.39 5.31
C GLN A 99 -8.44 -10.22 4.46
N LEU A 100 -8.56 -10.36 3.13
CA LEU A 100 -7.45 -10.16 2.20
C LEU A 100 -7.02 -8.69 2.14
N LEU A 101 -7.97 -7.75 2.18
CA LEU A 101 -7.65 -6.32 2.27
C LEU A 101 -6.86 -6.01 3.53
N THR A 102 -7.33 -6.48 4.71
CA THR A 102 -6.62 -6.23 5.96
C THR A 102 -5.20 -6.83 5.94
N LEU A 103 -5.08 -8.08 5.48
CA LEU A 103 -3.77 -8.74 5.40
C LEU A 103 -2.86 -8.06 4.36
N GLY A 104 -3.40 -7.71 3.19
CA GLY A 104 -2.67 -7.01 2.14
C GLY A 104 -2.16 -5.66 2.62
N VAL A 105 -3.01 -4.82 3.22
CA VAL A 105 -2.57 -3.51 3.76
C VAL A 105 -1.46 -3.66 4.80
N LEU A 106 -1.53 -4.67 5.68
CA LEU A 106 -0.47 -4.91 6.67
C LEU A 106 0.85 -5.35 6.03
N LEU A 107 0.78 -6.26 5.06
CA LEU A 107 1.97 -6.72 4.33
C LEU A 107 2.56 -5.60 3.47
N ALA A 108 1.72 -4.84 2.78
CA ALA A 108 2.12 -3.66 2.00
C ALA A 108 2.83 -2.62 2.88
N ALA A 109 2.28 -2.29 4.06
CA ALA A 109 2.93 -1.38 5.00
C ALA A 109 4.30 -1.89 5.47
N LEU A 110 4.41 -3.19 5.77
CA LEU A 110 5.69 -3.81 6.14
C LEU A 110 6.70 -3.77 5.00
N LEU A 111 6.27 -4.12 3.78
CA LEU A 111 7.11 -4.11 2.59
C LEU A 111 7.59 -2.69 2.27
N ARG A 112 6.71 -1.70 2.36
CA ARG A 112 7.01 -0.29 2.16
C ARG A 112 8.00 0.24 3.20
N ALA A 113 7.80 -0.09 4.48
CA ALA A 113 8.75 0.23 5.54
C ALA A 113 10.14 -0.35 5.26
N LEU A 114 10.20 -1.60 4.79
CA LEU A 114 11.46 -2.26 4.42
C LEU A 114 12.15 -1.57 3.24
N LEU A 115 11.37 -1.18 2.20
CA LEU A 115 11.89 -0.46 1.04
C LEU A 115 12.42 0.93 1.42
N ILE A 116 11.72 1.66 2.27
CA ILE A 116 12.17 2.96 2.77
C ILE A 116 13.46 2.81 3.57
N TRP A 117 13.51 1.83 4.49
CA TRP A 117 14.71 1.56 5.27
C TRP A 117 15.91 1.18 4.39
N ALA A 118 15.71 0.29 3.43
CA ALA A 118 16.75 -0.12 2.49
C ALA A 118 17.21 1.06 1.60
N GLY A 119 16.27 1.85 1.09
CA GLY A 119 16.55 3.02 0.25
C GLY A 119 17.34 4.10 1.00
N LEU A 120 16.92 4.46 2.21
CA LEU A 120 17.64 5.44 3.04
C LEU A 120 19.04 4.91 3.41
N SER A 121 19.18 3.62 3.71
CA SER A 121 20.47 2.99 4.00
C SER A 121 21.39 3.02 2.80
N LEU A 122 20.85 2.76 1.60
CA LEU A 122 21.59 2.79 0.34
C LEU A 122 22.06 4.21 0.00
N LEU A 123 21.16 5.19 0.08
CA LEU A 123 21.45 6.60 -0.19
C LEU A 123 22.46 7.17 0.83
N GLY A 124 22.38 6.75 2.09
CA GLY A 124 23.32 7.14 3.13
C GLY A 124 24.75 6.59 2.93
N ARG A 125 24.89 5.42 2.27
CA ARG A 125 26.19 4.79 2.02
C ARG A 125 26.79 5.14 0.66
N TYR A 126 25.95 5.26 -0.37
CA TYR A 126 26.37 5.38 -1.76
C TYR A 126 25.73 6.59 -2.43
N LYS A 127 26.46 7.70 -2.51
CA LYS A 127 25.98 8.90 -3.23
C LYS A 127 25.63 8.63 -4.71
N ALA A 128 26.29 7.64 -5.33
CA ALA A 128 25.98 7.19 -6.67
C ALA A 128 24.57 6.54 -6.82
N ALA A 129 23.88 6.22 -5.72
CA ALA A 129 22.51 5.74 -5.75
C ALA A 129 21.50 6.86 -6.11
N PHE A 130 21.81 8.14 -5.87
CA PHE A 130 20.91 9.25 -6.24
C PHE A 130 20.57 9.28 -7.75
N PRO A 131 21.54 9.19 -8.68
CA PRO A 131 21.22 9.10 -10.10
C PRO A 131 20.35 7.90 -10.47
N LEU A 132 20.50 6.77 -9.78
CA LEU A 132 19.64 5.60 -10.00
C LEU A 132 18.20 5.88 -9.63
N PHE A 133 17.95 6.50 -8.47
CA PHE A 133 16.60 6.91 -8.06
C PHE A 133 16.02 7.97 -9.01
N GLY A 134 16.84 8.95 -9.43
CA GLY A 134 16.41 9.93 -10.45
C GLY A 134 16.05 9.28 -11.78
N LEU A 135 16.80 8.26 -12.23
CA LEU A 135 16.48 7.49 -13.42
C LEU A 135 15.18 6.70 -13.27
N LEU A 136 14.94 6.08 -12.12
CA LEU A 136 13.67 5.37 -11.83
C LEU A 136 12.49 6.34 -11.91
N LEU A 137 12.58 7.52 -11.29
CA LEU A 137 11.55 8.55 -11.38
C LEU A 137 11.34 9.03 -12.83
N TRP A 138 12.41 9.21 -13.58
CA TRP A 138 12.30 9.60 -14.98
C TRP A 138 11.61 8.53 -15.83
N VAL A 139 11.95 7.25 -15.64
CA VAL A 139 11.30 6.11 -16.32
C VAL A 139 9.83 6.03 -15.92
N ALA A 140 9.47 6.21 -14.64
CA ALA A 140 8.08 6.24 -14.18
C ALA A 140 7.30 7.37 -14.85
N ALA A 141 7.82 8.60 -14.86
CA ALA A 141 7.22 9.74 -15.52
C ALA A 141 7.07 9.54 -17.05
N ALA A 142 8.07 8.94 -17.70
CA ALA A 142 8.01 8.62 -19.13
C ALA A 142 6.93 7.57 -19.44
N ARG A 143 6.72 6.59 -18.57
CA ARG A 143 5.62 5.60 -18.71
C ARG A 143 4.25 6.24 -18.56
N LEU A 144 4.08 7.15 -17.60
CA LEU A 144 2.83 7.91 -17.41
C LEU A 144 2.51 8.81 -18.61
N SER A 145 3.51 9.32 -19.30
CA SER A 145 3.35 10.14 -20.52
C SER A 145 2.98 9.33 -21.77
N GLN A 146 3.20 8.03 -21.76
CA GLN A 146 2.75 7.14 -22.83
C GLN A 146 1.25 6.89 -22.63
N LYS A 147 0.46 7.03 -23.73
CA LYS A 147 -1.00 6.82 -23.70
C LYS A 147 -1.33 5.55 -22.94
N PRO A 148 -2.37 5.56 -22.07
CA PRO A 148 -2.86 4.35 -21.46
C PRO A 148 -3.12 3.32 -22.55
N ALA A 149 -2.52 2.14 -22.47
CA ALA A 149 -2.96 1.01 -23.24
C ALA A 149 -4.45 0.81 -22.93
N GLU A 150 -5.26 0.58 -23.97
CA GLU A 150 -6.69 0.33 -23.82
C GLU A 150 -6.94 -0.65 -22.66
N PRO A 151 -8.06 -0.52 -21.89
CA PRO A 151 -8.30 -1.29 -20.68
C PRO A 151 -8.33 -2.82 -20.86
N GLU A 152 -8.12 -3.34 -22.05
CA GLU A 152 -8.10 -4.79 -22.35
C GLU A 152 -6.73 -5.45 -22.17
N ALA A 153 -5.64 -4.71 -22.04
CA ALA A 153 -4.35 -5.31 -21.77
C ALA A 153 -4.15 -5.46 -20.24
N LEU A 154 -4.67 -6.55 -19.69
CA LEU A 154 -4.16 -7.17 -18.48
C LEU A 154 -2.63 -7.14 -18.54
N MET A 155 -1.97 -6.68 -17.48
CA MET A 155 -0.51 -6.46 -17.38
C MET A 155 0.30 -7.52 -18.16
N PRO A 156 1.30 -7.14 -18.96
CA PRO A 156 2.16 -8.11 -19.63
C PRO A 156 2.86 -8.99 -18.60
N GLY A 157 2.53 -10.27 -18.56
CA GLY A 157 3.07 -11.22 -17.59
C GLY A 157 2.09 -11.74 -16.56
N GLN A 158 0.83 -11.28 -16.52
CA GLN A 158 -0.18 -12.06 -15.83
C GLN A 158 -0.36 -13.37 -16.59
N PRO A 159 -0.08 -14.52 -15.97
CA PRO A 159 -0.40 -15.79 -16.59
C PRO A 159 -1.89 -15.75 -16.95
N GLN A 160 -2.24 -16.17 -18.14
CA GLN A 160 -3.64 -16.47 -18.51
C GLN A 160 -4.21 -17.62 -17.63
N LEU A 161 -3.91 -17.57 -16.34
CA LEU A 161 -4.06 -18.63 -15.35
C LEU A 161 -5.47 -18.69 -14.78
N ALA A 162 -6.37 -17.81 -15.17
CA ALA A 162 -7.76 -18.00 -14.78
C ALA A 162 -8.70 -17.35 -15.78
N ALA A 163 -9.40 -18.15 -16.57
CA ALA A 163 -10.78 -17.80 -16.88
C ALA A 163 -11.41 -17.29 -15.57
N PRO A 164 -12.19 -16.17 -15.58
CA PRO A 164 -12.77 -15.62 -14.37
C PRO A 164 -13.41 -16.76 -13.59
N ALA A 165 -13.01 -16.93 -12.32
CA ALA A 165 -13.47 -18.05 -11.52
C ALA A 165 -15.01 -18.07 -11.56
N PRO A 166 -15.64 -19.24 -11.76
CA PRO A 166 -17.09 -19.35 -11.79
C PRO A 166 -17.67 -18.60 -10.59
N ARG A 167 -18.72 -17.79 -10.82
CA ARG A 167 -19.34 -16.95 -9.78
C ARG A 167 -19.73 -17.71 -8.52
N ASP A 168 -19.88 -19.03 -8.64
CA ASP A 168 -20.32 -19.95 -7.59
C ASP A 168 -19.19 -20.86 -7.07
N ALA A 169 -17.92 -20.56 -7.39
CA ALA A 169 -16.81 -21.34 -6.85
C ALA A 169 -16.75 -21.20 -5.33
N PRO A 170 -16.74 -22.32 -4.56
CA PRO A 170 -16.70 -22.28 -3.11
C PRO A 170 -15.41 -21.56 -2.67
N GLN A 171 -15.57 -20.46 -1.92
CA GLN A 171 -14.45 -19.69 -1.39
C GLN A 171 -13.82 -20.48 -0.24
N THR A 172 -12.82 -21.29 -0.56
CA THR A 172 -12.13 -22.07 0.46
C THR A 172 -11.26 -21.13 1.31
N PRO A 173 -11.30 -21.22 2.65
CA PRO A 173 -10.44 -20.42 3.53
C PRO A 173 -8.96 -20.84 3.46
N ARG A 174 -8.64 -21.88 2.70
CA ARG A 174 -7.30 -22.45 2.59
C ARG A 174 -6.44 -21.68 1.59
N TRP A 175 -5.17 -21.52 1.90
CA TRP A 175 -4.18 -20.92 1.00
C TRP A 175 -3.73 -21.86 -0.12
N PHE A 176 -3.79 -23.16 0.12
CA PHE A 176 -3.48 -24.21 -0.84
C PHE A 176 -4.67 -25.17 -0.96
N VAL A 177 -4.92 -25.63 -2.17
CA VAL A 177 -5.97 -26.62 -2.48
C VAL A 177 -5.37 -27.81 -3.21
N ARG A 178 -5.94 -28.98 -3.02
CA ARG A 178 -5.51 -30.20 -3.71
C ARG A 178 -6.38 -30.38 -4.95
N ARG A 179 -5.78 -30.32 -6.13
CA ARG A 179 -6.44 -30.62 -7.42
C ARG A 179 -5.67 -31.75 -8.09
N GLU A 180 -6.39 -32.80 -8.51
CA GLU A 180 -5.80 -33.96 -9.23
C GLU A 180 -4.56 -34.55 -8.54
N GLY A 181 -4.60 -34.62 -7.21
CA GLY A 181 -3.48 -35.17 -6.43
C GLY A 181 -2.33 -34.18 -6.16
N ARG A 182 -2.30 -33.02 -6.81
CA ARG A 182 -1.25 -31.98 -6.64
C ARG A 182 -1.72 -30.87 -5.73
N ILE A 183 -0.78 -30.32 -4.93
CA ILE A 183 -1.02 -29.14 -4.12
C ILE A 183 -0.80 -27.92 -5.02
N VAL A 184 -1.84 -27.09 -5.18
CA VAL A 184 -1.80 -25.85 -5.98
C VAL A 184 -2.22 -24.65 -5.14
N PRO A 185 -1.71 -23.44 -5.44
CA PRO A 185 -2.14 -22.23 -4.75
C PRO A 185 -3.64 -21.99 -4.98
N SER A 186 -4.33 -21.55 -3.94
CA SER A 186 -5.75 -21.21 -4.05
C SER A 186 -5.93 -19.83 -4.73
N PRO A 187 -7.10 -19.51 -5.29
CA PRO A 187 -7.41 -18.17 -5.79
C PRO A 187 -7.18 -17.08 -4.75
N ARG A 188 -7.36 -17.39 -3.48
CA ARG A 188 -7.11 -16.50 -2.35
C ARG A 188 -5.63 -16.15 -2.21
N LEU A 189 -4.74 -17.14 -2.30
CA LEU A 189 -3.29 -16.90 -2.25
C LEU A 189 -2.82 -16.12 -3.48
N LEU A 190 -3.31 -16.48 -4.66
CA LEU A 190 -2.98 -15.77 -5.90
C LEU A 190 -3.46 -14.31 -5.87
N ALA A 191 -4.66 -14.06 -5.35
CA ALA A 191 -5.15 -12.69 -5.18
C ALA A 191 -4.28 -11.88 -4.22
N LEU A 192 -3.88 -12.45 -3.08
CA LEU A 192 -2.97 -11.78 -2.13
C LEU A 192 -1.62 -11.46 -2.80
N LEU A 193 -1.01 -12.44 -3.46
CA LEU A 193 0.28 -12.23 -4.13
C LEU A 193 0.18 -11.18 -5.26
N SER A 194 -0.94 -11.12 -5.97
CA SER A 194 -1.17 -10.10 -7.00
C SER A 194 -1.32 -8.71 -6.40
N ILE A 195 -1.97 -8.58 -5.24
CA ILE A 195 -2.10 -7.33 -4.49
C ILE A 195 -0.73 -6.85 -4.02
N GLU A 196 0.06 -7.74 -3.40
CA GLU A 196 1.40 -7.39 -2.90
C GLU A 196 2.36 -7.03 -4.03
N LEU A 197 2.28 -7.73 -5.16
CA LEU A 197 3.08 -7.40 -6.34
C LEU A 197 2.71 -6.03 -6.92
N ALA A 198 1.42 -5.71 -6.98
CA ALA A 198 0.97 -4.40 -7.42
C ALA A 198 1.47 -3.30 -6.47
N ASP A 199 1.32 -3.47 -5.14
CA ASP A 199 1.81 -2.49 -4.16
C ASP A 199 3.34 -2.33 -4.23
N LEU A 200 4.09 -3.41 -4.42
CA LEU A 200 5.54 -3.35 -4.63
C LEU A 200 5.90 -2.50 -5.85
N LEU A 201 5.20 -2.69 -6.97
CA LEU A 201 5.43 -1.91 -8.19
C LEU A 201 5.13 -0.43 -7.97
N PHE A 202 4.06 -0.09 -7.25
CA PHE A 202 3.72 1.30 -6.90
C PHE A 202 4.73 1.89 -5.90
N ALA A 203 5.22 1.10 -4.94
CA ALA A 203 6.23 1.55 -3.99
C ALA A 203 7.58 1.85 -4.67
N LEU A 204 7.90 1.19 -5.78
CA LEU A 204 9.10 1.52 -6.58
C LEU A 204 9.04 2.92 -7.21
N ASP A 205 7.86 3.48 -7.39
CA ASP A 205 7.67 4.84 -7.90
C ASP A 205 7.51 5.85 -6.74
N SER A 206 6.75 5.51 -5.70
CA SER A 206 6.42 6.43 -4.60
C SER A 206 7.59 6.64 -3.62
N VAL A 207 8.35 5.60 -3.26
CA VAL A 207 9.48 5.71 -2.33
C VAL A 207 10.59 6.62 -2.87
N PRO A 208 11.05 6.50 -4.14
CA PRO A 208 11.96 7.48 -4.74
C PRO A 208 11.39 8.91 -4.79
N ALA A 209 10.08 9.07 -5.02
CA ALA A 209 9.44 10.39 -5.01
C ALA A 209 9.50 11.03 -3.61
N ALA A 210 9.27 10.26 -2.55
CA ALA A 210 9.42 10.72 -1.18
C ALA A 210 10.88 11.14 -0.87
N PHE A 211 11.87 10.39 -1.35
CA PHE A 211 13.30 10.74 -1.19
C PHE A 211 13.73 11.99 -1.96
N ALA A 212 13.00 12.34 -3.02
CA ALA A 212 13.23 13.61 -3.73
C ALA A 212 12.73 14.82 -2.91
N VAL A 213 11.78 14.63 -1.99
CA VAL A 213 11.31 15.68 -1.07
C VAL A 213 12.25 15.81 0.12
N THR A 214 12.52 14.71 0.84
CA THR A 214 13.40 14.71 2.01
C THR A 214 14.02 13.35 2.28
N LEU A 215 15.18 13.34 2.93
CA LEU A 215 15.83 12.12 3.45
C LEU A 215 15.66 11.96 4.97
N ASP A 216 14.85 12.80 5.61
CA ASP A 216 14.53 12.62 7.03
C ASP A 216 13.69 11.35 7.22
N ALA A 217 14.33 10.34 7.80
CA ALA A 217 13.72 9.04 8.03
C ALA A 217 12.37 9.14 8.79
N THR A 218 12.28 10.05 9.78
CA THR A 218 11.05 10.21 10.57
C THR A 218 9.91 10.72 9.70
N VAL A 219 10.18 11.73 8.87
CA VAL A 219 9.18 12.31 7.95
C VAL A 219 8.77 11.28 6.90
N VAL A 220 9.74 10.65 6.23
CA VAL A 220 9.47 9.67 5.17
C VAL A 220 8.67 8.49 5.70
N PHE A 221 9.06 7.88 6.83
CA PHE A 221 8.32 6.75 7.40
C PHE A 221 6.90 7.14 7.84
N SER A 222 6.76 8.26 8.56
CA SER A 222 5.45 8.66 9.08
C SER A 222 4.46 9.12 8.01
N ALA A 223 4.95 9.62 6.88
CA ALA A 223 4.10 10.06 5.77
C ALA A 223 3.71 8.92 4.80
N ASN A 224 4.50 7.83 4.74
CA ASN A 224 4.27 6.70 3.82
C ASN A 224 3.53 5.52 4.48
N LEU A 225 3.50 5.39 5.80
CA LEU A 225 2.80 4.33 6.53
C LEU A 225 1.40 4.75 6.91
#